data_dcaa07b4c063463c862af094cdeb4349
#
_entry.id   dcaa07b4c063463c862af094cdeb4349
#
_cell.length_a   1.000
_cell.length_b   1.000
_cell.length_c   1.000
_cell.angle_alpha   90.00
_cell.angle_beta   90.00
_cell.angle_gamma   90.00
#
_symmetry.space_group_name_H-M   'P 1'
#
loop_
_entity.id
_entity.type
_entity.pdbx_description
1 polymer ?
#
loop_
_entity_poly.entity_id
_entity_poly.type
_entity_poly.pdbx_seq_one_letter_code
_entity_poly.pdbx_strand_id
1 'polypeptide(L)'
;MNQPRKSEPEVEQLGKFLASFNRESDRGAALVAASMLDERLEEILSAFFIDSSAARELVSGFNAPLGTFSSKASAAAALGLIQDNEFKEITLIRKIRNEFGHGWEPLNFEAENIAVHARKLPWRGPAEYEATANIRARFNAAVALLLTDLMWRVRLVSSERRASKVWPNKARL
;
A
#
# COMPACT_ATOMS: atom_id res chain seq x y z
N MET A 1 31.46 -21.88 -11.01
CA MET A 1 31.34 -20.58 -10.32
C MET A 1 29.89 -20.10 -10.48
N ASN A 2 29.11 -20.15 -9.40
CA ASN A 2 27.71 -19.67 -9.43
C ASN A 2 27.75 -18.13 -9.45
N GLN A 3 27.36 -17.50 -10.56
CA GLN A 3 27.14 -16.06 -10.56
C GLN A 3 26.06 -15.73 -9.52
N PRO A 4 26.25 -14.72 -8.67
CA PRO A 4 25.22 -14.30 -7.76
C PRO A 4 24.00 -13.93 -8.58
N ARG A 5 22.83 -14.56 -8.29
CA ARG A 5 21.56 -14.16 -8.92
C ARG A 5 21.36 -12.67 -8.64
N LYS A 6 21.23 -11.87 -9.71
CA LYS A 6 20.80 -10.47 -9.58
C LYS A 6 19.50 -10.47 -8.77
N SER A 7 19.45 -9.72 -7.68
CA SER A 7 18.20 -9.54 -6.96
C SER A 7 17.21 -8.83 -7.88
N GLU A 8 15.96 -9.19 -7.75
CA GLU A 8 14.88 -8.55 -8.50
C GLU A 8 14.73 -7.10 -8.02
N PRO A 9 14.50 -6.12 -8.93
CA PRO A 9 14.43 -4.71 -8.56
C PRO A 9 13.42 -4.41 -7.44
N GLU A 10 12.29 -5.12 -7.43
CA GLU A 10 11.26 -4.97 -6.40
C GLU A 10 11.75 -5.43 -5.02
N VAL A 11 12.53 -6.50 -4.97
CA VAL A 11 13.15 -6.99 -3.73
C VAL A 11 14.16 -5.99 -3.19
N GLU A 12 14.98 -5.39 -4.08
CA GLU A 12 15.93 -4.36 -3.68
C GLU A 12 15.24 -3.11 -3.16
N GLN A 13 14.16 -2.67 -3.83
CA GLN A 13 13.35 -1.52 -3.41
C GLN A 13 12.73 -1.77 -2.03
N LEU A 14 12.11 -2.93 -1.84
CA LEU A 14 11.52 -3.32 -0.56
C LEU A 14 12.59 -3.38 0.54
N GLY A 15 13.74 -3.97 0.27
CA GLY A 15 14.85 -4.05 1.22
C GLY A 15 15.36 -2.67 1.66
N LYS A 16 15.54 -1.74 0.72
CA LYS A 16 15.91 -0.34 1.01
C LYS A 16 14.84 0.36 1.86
N PHE A 17 13.57 0.18 1.49
CA PHE A 17 12.46 0.72 2.25
C PHE A 17 12.47 0.20 3.69
N LEU A 18 12.49 -1.12 3.91
CA LEU A 18 12.46 -1.73 5.24
C LEU A 18 13.65 -1.30 6.11
N ALA A 19 14.84 -1.15 5.52
CA ALA A 19 16.01 -0.67 6.23
C ALA A 19 15.85 0.79 6.74
N SER A 20 15.21 1.66 5.96
CA SER A 20 14.87 3.03 6.37
C SER A 20 13.73 3.04 7.38
N PHE A 21 12.64 2.36 7.06
CA PHE A 21 11.41 2.27 7.86
C PHE A 21 11.66 1.84 9.31
N ASN A 22 12.53 0.85 9.53
CA ASN A 22 12.85 0.37 10.89
C ASN A 22 13.61 1.39 11.75
N ARG A 23 14.22 2.42 11.14
CA ARG A 23 14.96 3.48 11.85
C ARG A 23 14.10 4.71 12.14
N GLU A 24 12.92 4.78 11.58
CA GLU A 24 12.04 5.92 11.74
C GLU A 24 11.48 6.04 13.16
N SER A 25 11.16 7.27 13.57
CA SER A 25 10.30 7.51 14.73
C SER A 25 8.93 6.86 14.51
N ASP A 26 8.12 6.74 15.54
CA ASP A 26 6.75 6.19 15.43
C ASP A 26 5.91 6.93 14.39
N ARG A 27 5.94 8.28 14.46
CA ARG A 27 5.27 9.14 13.47
C ARG A 27 5.88 8.96 12.09
N GLY A 28 7.19 8.99 11.98
CA GLY A 28 7.91 8.80 10.72
C GLY A 28 7.54 7.47 10.06
N ALA A 29 7.51 6.39 10.82
CA ALA A 29 7.13 5.08 10.31
C ALA A 29 5.69 5.04 9.79
N ALA A 30 4.73 5.62 10.51
CA ALA A 30 3.34 5.64 10.05
C ALA A 30 3.19 6.44 8.73
N LEU A 31 3.89 7.57 8.61
CA LEU A 31 3.87 8.40 7.41
C LEU A 31 4.54 7.71 6.22
N VAL A 32 5.74 7.14 6.42
CA VAL A 32 6.52 6.48 5.37
C VAL A 32 5.82 5.20 4.88
N ALA A 33 5.24 4.41 5.80
CA ALA A 33 4.45 3.23 5.44
C ALA A 33 3.23 3.60 4.56
N ALA A 34 2.49 4.63 4.95
CA ALA A 34 1.33 5.07 4.18
C ALA A 34 1.73 5.62 2.80
N SER A 35 2.84 6.35 2.71
CA SER A 35 3.35 6.87 1.43
C SER A 35 3.76 5.73 0.49
N MET A 36 4.46 4.71 0.99
CA MET A 36 4.87 3.56 0.19
C MET A 36 3.67 2.73 -0.29
N LEU A 37 2.65 2.56 0.57
CA LEU A 37 1.41 1.87 0.17
C LEU A 37 0.59 2.68 -0.84
N ASP A 38 0.54 4.00 -0.69
CA ASP A 38 -0.15 4.89 -1.65
C ASP A 38 0.50 4.83 -3.03
N GLU A 39 1.84 4.88 -3.10
CA GLU A 39 2.61 4.70 -4.32
C GLU A 39 2.36 3.33 -4.96
N ARG A 40 2.38 2.26 -4.16
CA ARG A 40 2.13 0.91 -4.65
C ARG A 40 0.72 0.72 -5.21
N LEU A 41 -0.30 1.31 -4.59
CA LEU A 41 -1.67 1.30 -5.10
C LEU A 41 -1.80 2.08 -6.42
N GLU A 42 -1.08 3.19 -6.54
CA GLU A 42 -1.01 3.97 -7.80
C GLU A 42 -0.43 3.15 -8.94
N GLU A 43 0.68 2.45 -8.70
CA GLU A 43 1.31 1.57 -9.68
C GLU A 43 0.38 0.42 -10.09
N ILE A 44 -0.32 -0.22 -9.13
CA ILE A 44 -1.28 -1.31 -9.39
C ILE A 44 -2.43 -0.81 -10.28
N LEU A 45 -3.04 0.32 -9.95
CA LEU A 45 -4.13 0.92 -10.72
C LEU A 45 -3.66 1.31 -12.13
N SER A 46 -2.49 1.93 -12.23
CA SER A 46 -1.87 2.33 -13.52
C SER A 46 -1.53 1.12 -14.39
N ALA A 47 -1.13 0.00 -13.78
CA ALA A 47 -0.87 -1.25 -14.49
C ALA A 47 -2.16 -1.89 -15.06
N PHE A 48 -3.30 -1.71 -14.39
CA PHE A 48 -4.59 -2.27 -14.78
C PHE A 48 -5.31 -1.45 -15.86
N PHE A 49 -5.31 -0.13 -15.73
CA PHE A 49 -6.03 0.74 -16.67
C PHE A 49 -5.44 0.67 -18.08
N ILE A 50 -6.23 1.07 -19.08
CA ILE A 50 -5.72 1.28 -20.43
C ILE A 50 -4.65 2.36 -20.43
N ASP A 51 -3.67 2.27 -21.31
CA ASP A 51 -2.67 3.33 -21.46
C ASP A 51 -3.28 4.51 -22.23
N SER A 52 -3.76 5.50 -21.49
CA SER A 52 -4.40 6.71 -22.02
C SER A 52 -4.15 7.91 -21.10
N SER A 53 -4.30 9.14 -21.66
CA SER A 53 -4.24 10.37 -20.85
C SER A 53 -5.32 10.38 -19.77
N ALA A 54 -6.55 9.96 -20.10
CA ALA A 54 -7.67 9.89 -19.18
C ALA A 54 -7.39 8.96 -17.99
N ALA A 55 -6.73 7.81 -18.21
CA ALA A 55 -6.37 6.92 -17.13
C ALA A 55 -5.28 7.53 -16.22
N ARG A 56 -4.30 8.23 -16.78
CA ARG A 56 -3.28 8.94 -16.01
C ARG A 56 -3.88 10.07 -15.18
N GLU A 57 -4.77 10.87 -15.77
CA GLU A 57 -5.47 11.97 -15.09
C GLU A 57 -6.39 11.48 -13.96
N LEU A 58 -6.92 10.24 -14.04
CA LEU A 58 -7.69 9.62 -12.97
C LEU A 58 -6.86 9.37 -11.71
N VAL A 59 -5.62 8.93 -11.87
CA VAL A 59 -4.80 8.39 -10.77
C VAL A 59 -3.82 9.41 -10.22
N SER A 60 -3.27 10.27 -11.08
CA SER A 60 -2.24 11.25 -10.71
C SER A 60 -2.51 12.63 -11.32
N GLY A 61 -1.99 13.66 -10.64
CA GLY A 61 -2.15 15.05 -11.04
C GLY A 61 -3.00 15.86 -10.07
N PHE A 62 -3.12 17.16 -10.37
CA PHE A 62 -3.90 18.07 -9.53
C PHE A 62 -5.38 17.72 -9.61
N ASN A 63 -6.01 17.50 -8.45
CA ASN A 63 -7.42 17.09 -8.32
C ASN A 63 -7.78 15.75 -9.01
N ALA A 64 -6.82 14.83 -9.16
CA ALA A 64 -7.11 13.50 -9.68
C ALA A 64 -8.20 12.81 -8.85
N PRO A 65 -9.26 12.23 -9.47
CA PRO A 65 -10.35 11.55 -8.74
C PRO A 65 -9.85 10.42 -7.82
N LEU A 66 -8.81 9.69 -8.23
CA LEU A 66 -8.15 8.66 -7.44
C LEU A 66 -6.82 9.16 -6.84
N GLY A 67 -6.65 10.48 -6.66
CA GLY A 67 -5.40 11.08 -6.19
C GLY A 67 -5.15 10.94 -4.68
N THR A 68 -6.10 10.40 -3.89
CA THR A 68 -5.90 10.19 -2.45
C THR A 68 -5.64 8.73 -2.11
N PHE A 69 -4.89 8.47 -1.05
CA PHE A 69 -4.65 7.12 -0.54
C PHE A 69 -5.96 6.34 -0.33
N SER A 70 -6.99 7.00 0.20
CA SER A 70 -8.31 6.37 0.41
C SER A 70 -9.00 6.00 -0.91
N SER A 71 -9.01 6.89 -1.90
CA SER A 71 -9.68 6.63 -3.17
C SER A 71 -8.96 5.56 -3.99
N LYS A 72 -7.61 5.55 -3.98
CA LYS A 72 -6.81 4.48 -4.60
C LYS A 72 -7.10 3.12 -3.97
N ALA A 73 -7.09 3.03 -2.63
CA ALA A 73 -7.39 1.78 -1.93
C ALA A 73 -8.81 1.27 -2.24
N SER A 74 -9.81 2.15 -2.22
CA SER A 74 -11.19 1.80 -2.54
C SER A 74 -11.35 1.35 -3.99
N ALA A 75 -10.71 2.04 -4.95
CA ALA A 75 -10.73 1.66 -6.35
C ALA A 75 -10.05 0.30 -6.59
N ALA A 76 -8.88 0.09 -6.00
CA ALA A 76 -8.16 -1.18 -6.12
C ALA A 76 -8.98 -2.36 -5.56
N ALA A 77 -9.66 -2.18 -4.42
CA ALA A 77 -10.55 -3.19 -3.85
C ALA A 77 -11.78 -3.44 -4.73
N ALA A 78 -12.44 -2.38 -5.20
CA ALA A 78 -13.64 -2.50 -6.06
C ALA A 78 -13.35 -3.16 -7.42
N LEU A 79 -12.12 -3.03 -7.92
CA LEU A 79 -11.65 -3.67 -9.14
C LEU A 79 -11.10 -5.08 -8.91
N GLY A 80 -11.06 -5.57 -7.67
CA GLY A 80 -10.50 -6.89 -7.32
C GLY A 80 -8.98 -6.98 -7.45
N LEU A 81 -8.28 -5.84 -7.45
CA LEU A 81 -6.82 -5.77 -7.58
C LEU A 81 -6.11 -6.02 -6.25
N ILE A 82 -6.81 -5.85 -5.16
CA ILE A 82 -6.37 -6.23 -3.80
C ILE A 82 -7.49 -7.03 -3.12
N GLN A 83 -7.10 -7.85 -2.14
CA GLN A 83 -8.03 -8.70 -1.39
C GLN A 83 -8.70 -7.93 -0.24
N ASP A 84 -9.82 -8.45 0.27
CA ASP A 84 -10.56 -7.84 1.38
C ASP A 84 -9.73 -7.66 2.65
N ASN A 85 -8.87 -8.63 2.98
CA ASN A 85 -7.96 -8.53 4.11
C ASN A 85 -6.89 -7.45 3.90
N GLU A 86 -6.31 -7.36 2.70
CA GLU A 86 -5.36 -6.30 2.32
C GLU A 86 -6.02 -4.91 2.43
N PHE A 87 -7.24 -4.77 1.92
CA PHE A 87 -8.01 -3.52 2.03
C PHE A 87 -8.29 -3.12 3.48
N LYS A 88 -8.61 -4.09 4.36
CA LYS A 88 -8.80 -3.84 5.80
C LYS A 88 -7.50 -3.38 6.47
N GLU A 89 -6.39 -4.05 6.18
CA GLU A 89 -5.07 -3.70 6.71
C GLU A 89 -4.63 -2.29 6.24
N ILE A 90 -4.77 -1.99 4.95
CA ILE A 90 -4.52 -0.65 4.37
C ILE A 90 -5.38 0.42 5.06
N THR A 91 -6.65 0.11 5.31
CA THR A 91 -7.57 1.03 5.99
C THR A 91 -7.13 1.33 7.43
N LEU A 92 -6.64 0.32 8.16
CA LEU A 92 -6.11 0.49 9.51
C LEU A 92 -4.82 1.33 9.50
N ILE A 93 -3.89 1.04 8.59
CA ILE A 93 -2.64 1.79 8.43
C ILE A 93 -2.94 3.26 8.10
N ARG A 94 -3.92 3.52 7.23
CA ARG A 94 -4.37 4.88 6.91
C ARG A 94 -4.93 5.61 8.14
N LYS A 95 -5.71 4.94 8.98
CA LYS A 95 -6.22 5.52 10.24
C LYS A 95 -5.07 5.86 11.18
N ILE A 96 -4.14 4.94 11.39
CA ILE A 96 -2.94 5.16 12.21
C ILE A 96 -2.14 6.37 11.70
N ARG A 97 -1.89 6.44 10.38
CA ARG A 97 -1.22 7.58 9.76
C ARG A 97 -1.96 8.89 10.02
N ASN A 98 -3.28 8.89 9.94
CA ASN A 98 -4.07 10.10 10.18
C ASN A 98 -3.97 10.55 11.64
N GLU A 99 -4.04 9.62 12.60
CA GLU A 99 -3.85 9.96 14.03
C GLU A 99 -2.47 10.59 14.27
N PHE A 100 -1.41 10.03 13.70
CA PHE A 100 -0.08 10.63 13.77
C PHE A 100 0.04 11.95 13.00
N GLY A 101 -0.77 12.17 11.99
CA GLY A 101 -0.80 13.39 11.16
C GLY A 101 -1.53 14.56 11.82
N HIS A 102 -2.38 14.29 12.81
CA HIS A 102 -3.12 15.32 13.53
C HIS A 102 -2.31 15.83 14.73
N GLY A 103 -2.08 17.14 14.73
CA GLY A 103 -1.39 17.81 15.82
C GLY A 103 0.15 17.75 15.73
N TRP A 104 0.77 18.61 16.54
CA TRP A 104 2.22 18.76 16.61
C TRP A 104 2.83 18.02 17.81
N GLU A 105 1.99 17.61 18.76
CA GLU A 105 2.45 16.95 19.99
C GLU A 105 3.13 15.61 19.69
N PRO A 106 4.14 15.23 20.50
CA PRO A 106 4.77 13.92 20.39
C PRO A 106 3.76 12.81 20.69
N LEU A 107 3.53 11.94 19.72
CA LEU A 107 2.71 10.73 19.84
C LEU A 107 3.58 9.51 19.60
N ASN A 108 3.21 8.39 20.22
CA ASN A 108 3.80 7.08 19.99
C ASN A 108 2.69 6.04 19.77
N PHE A 109 3.06 4.81 19.45
CA PHE A 109 2.10 3.73 19.19
C PHE A 109 1.28 3.31 20.42
N GLU A 110 1.70 3.67 21.63
CA GLU A 110 0.97 3.36 22.88
C GLU A 110 -0.16 4.38 23.17
N ALA A 111 -0.22 5.52 22.44
CA ALA A 111 -1.33 6.45 22.54
C ALA A 111 -2.63 5.76 22.14
N GLU A 112 -3.67 5.83 22.98
CA GLU A 112 -4.88 4.99 22.85
C GLU A 112 -5.60 5.16 21.51
N ASN A 113 -5.68 6.39 20.98
CA ASN A 113 -6.26 6.69 19.68
C ASN A 113 -5.52 5.99 18.51
N ILE A 114 -4.23 5.70 18.66
CA ILE A 114 -3.41 4.97 17.70
C ILE A 114 -3.47 3.46 17.99
N ALA A 115 -3.27 3.09 19.26
CA ALA A 115 -3.22 1.72 19.73
C ALA A 115 -4.48 0.93 19.38
N VAL A 116 -5.66 1.55 19.47
CA VAL A 116 -6.96 0.93 19.12
C VAL A 116 -7.03 0.47 17.66
N HIS A 117 -6.32 1.13 16.77
CA HIS A 117 -6.22 0.72 15.36
C HIS A 117 -5.10 -0.29 15.14
N ALA A 118 -3.94 -0.07 15.74
CA ALA A 118 -2.78 -0.93 15.56
C ALA A 118 -2.98 -2.35 16.16
N ARG A 119 -3.70 -2.48 17.28
CA ARG A 119 -4.07 -3.79 17.85
C ARG A 119 -4.98 -4.63 16.95
N LYS A 120 -5.71 -4.00 16.02
CA LYS A 120 -6.57 -4.69 15.03
C LYS A 120 -5.80 -5.21 13.83
N LEU A 121 -4.55 -4.79 13.64
CA LEU A 121 -3.70 -5.37 12.61
C LEU A 121 -3.38 -6.82 12.96
N PRO A 122 -3.40 -7.74 11.98
CA PRO A 122 -3.03 -9.12 12.25
C PRO A 122 -1.56 -9.19 12.66
N TRP A 123 -1.24 -10.12 13.56
CA TRP A 123 0.16 -10.45 13.82
C TRP A 123 0.73 -11.18 12.60
N ARG A 124 1.83 -10.69 12.09
CA ARG A 124 2.48 -11.22 10.89
C ARG A 124 3.95 -11.60 11.14
N GLY A 125 4.39 -11.50 12.39
CA GLY A 125 5.70 -11.98 12.83
C GLY A 125 5.70 -13.46 13.23
N PRO A 126 6.85 -14.01 13.68
CA PRO A 126 6.91 -15.36 14.19
C PRO A 126 5.97 -15.56 15.39
N ALA A 127 5.27 -16.71 15.42
CA ALA A 127 4.20 -16.97 16.40
C ALA A 127 4.68 -16.88 17.86
N GLU A 128 5.91 -17.29 18.12
CA GLU A 128 6.50 -17.26 19.46
C GLU A 128 6.66 -15.84 20.04
N TYR A 129 6.66 -14.81 19.20
CA TYR A 129 6.79 -13.41 19.65
C TYR A 129 5.45 -12.67 19.76
N GLU A 130 4.32 -13.29 19.35
CA GLU A 130 3.04 -12.60 19.35
C GLU A 130 2.63 -12.07 20.73
N ALA A 131 2.82 -12.90 21.77
CA ALA A 131 2.44 -12.53 23.14
C ALA A 131 3.31 -11.42 23.76
N THR A 132 4.53 -11.23 23.26
CA THR A 132 5.50 -10.24 23.79
C THR A 132 5.70 -9.05 22.86
N ALA A 133 5.13 -9.09 21.66
CA ALA A 133 5.28 -8.02 20.68
C ALA A 133 4.59 -6.74 21.16
N ASN A 134 5.32 -5.64 21.17
CA ASN A 134 4.73 -4.33 21.38
C ASN A 134 3.93 -3.88 20.14
N ILE A 135 3.15 -2.80 20.30
CA ILE A 135 2.25 -2.30 19.24
C ILE A 135 3.05 -1.86 18.01
N ARG A 136 4.22 -1.26 18.20
CA ARG A 136 5.12 -0.87 17.10
C ARG A 136 5.59 -2.09 16.29
N ALA A 137 5.97 -3.18 16.96
CA ALA A 137 6.40 -4.40 16.28
C ALA A 137 5.25 -5.01 15.45
N ARG A 138 4.02 -5.02 15.98
CA ARG A 138 2.83 -5.46 15.25
C ARG A 138 2.59 -4.64 13.99
N PHE A 139 2.67 -3.32 14.11
CA PHE A 139 2.54 -2.41 12.96
C PHE A 139 3.63 -2.68 11.91
N ASN A 140 4.90 -2.77 12.33
CA ASN A 140 6.01 -3.00 11.41
C ASN A 140 5.88 -4.34 10.68
N ALA A 141 5.50 -5.41 11.39
CA ALA A 141 5.31 -6.73 10.78
C ALA A 141 4.16 -6.74 9.77
N ALA A 142 3.02 -6.10 10.10
CA ALA A 142 1.89 -5.98 9.19
C ALA A 142 2.25 -5.21 7.91
N VAL A 143 2.93 -4.05 8.05
CA VAL A 143 3.38 -3.25 6.90
C VAL A 143 4.38 -4.03 6.04
N ALA A 144 5.37 -4.67 6.64
CA ALA A 144 6.39 -5.41 5.91
C ALA A 144 5.79 -6.55 5.08
N LEU A 145 4.87 -7.33 5.66
CA LEU A 145 4.25 -8.44 4.95
C LEU A 145 3.27 -7.95 3.88
N LEU A 146 2.44 -6.95 4.18
CA LEU A 146 1.53 -6.37 3.20
C LEU A 146 2.29 -5.83 1.97
N LEU A 147 3.41 -5.13 2.17
CA LEU A 147 4.25 -4.68 1.06
C LEU A 147 4.91 -5.83 0.30
N THR A 148 5.22 -6.93 0.99
CA THR A 148 5.73 -8.15 0.35
C THR A 148 4.66 -8.79 -0.53
N ASP A 149 3.41 -8.88 -0.05
CA ASP A 149 2.28 -9.42 -0.81
C ASP A 149 1.96 -8.56 -2.04
N LEU A 150 2.09 -7.23 -1.91
CA LEU A 150 1.85 -6.31 -3.01
C LEU A 150 3.05 -6.11 -3.95
N MET A 151 4.23 -6.61 -3.60
CA MET A 151 5.49 -6.40 -4.34
C MET A 151 5.38 -6.84 -5.80
N TRP A 152 4.80 -8.01 -6.05
CA TRP A 152 4.63 -8.57 -7.40
C TRP A 152 3.29 -8.21 -8.04
N ARG A 153 2.40 -7.56 -7.31
CA ARG A 153 1.03 -7.31 -7.76
C ARG A 153 0.98 -6.50 -9.05
N VAL A 154 1.89 -5.53 -9.21
CA VAL A 154 2.00 -4.73 -10.45
C VAL A 154 2.25 -5.61 -11.67
N ARG A 155 3.17 -6.58 -11.59
CA ARG A 155 3.45 -7.53 -12.69
C ARG A 155 2.25 -8.42 -12.98
N LEU A 156 1.60 -8.95 -11.93
CA LEU A 156 0.43 -9.82 -12.09
C LEU A 156 -0.72 -9.06 -12.75
N VAL A 157 -1.00 -7.86 -12.26
CA VAL A 157 -2.08 -7.01 -12.76
C VAL A 157 -1.80 -6.52 -14.18
N SER A 158 -0.54 -6.29 -14.56
CA SER A 158 -0.19 -5.84 -15.91
C SER A 158 -0.58 -6.86 -16.99
N SER A 159 -0.65 -8.15 -16.65
CA SER A 159 -1.15 -9.19 -17.56
C SER A 159 -2.66 -9.12 -17.81
N GLU A 160 -3.38 -8.43 -16.90
CA GLU A 160 -4.83 -8.20 -16.97
C GLU A 160 -5.17 -6.76 -17.39
N ARG A 161 -4.19 -6.03 -17.91
CA ARG A 161 -4.40 -4.65 -18.37
C ARG A 161 -5.61 -4.53 -19.27
N ARG A 162 -6.46 -3.58 -18.97
CA ARG A 162 -7.66 -3.32 -19.78
C ARG A 162 -7.25 -2.83 -21.18
N ALA A 163 -7.93 -3.35 -22.18
CA ALA A 163 -7.82 -2.89 -23.56
C ALA A 163 -9.09 -2.16 -23.99
N SER A 164 -8.93 -1.18 -24.86
CA SER A 164 -10.09 -0.53 -25.51
C SER A 164 -10.88 -1.56 -26.30
N LYS A 165 -12.19 -1.54 -26.16
CA LYS A 165 -13.11 -2.41 -26.90
C LYS A 165 -13.87 -1.60 -27.94
N VAL A 166 -14.05 -2.21 -29.12
CA VAL A 166 -15.02 -1.71 -30.09
C VAL A 166 -16.40 -2.18 -29.65
N TRP A 167 -17.28 -1.24 -29.37
CA TRP A 167 -18.66 -1.54 -29.01
C TRP A 167 -19.54 -1.53 -30.25
N PRO A 168 -20.61 -2.38 -30.31
CA PRO A 168 -21.54 -2.41 -31.43
C PRO A 168 -22.44 -1.16 -31.43
N ASN A 169 -21.82 -0.02 -31.68
CA ASN A 169 -22.54 1.25 -31.81
C ASN A 169 -23.05 1.41 -33.22
N LYS A 170 -24.22 2.02 -33.35
CA LYS A 170 -24.66 2.49 -34.67
C LYS A 170 -23.63 3.49 -35.18
N ALA A 171 -23.23 3.35 -36.44
CA ALA A 171 -22.33 4.28 -37.08
C ALA A 171 -22.89 5.70 -36.92
N ARG A 172 -22.10 6.58 -36.33
CA ARG A 172 -22.37 8.01 -36.33
C ARG A 172 -21.70 8.54 -37.58
N LEU A 173 -22.51 8.79 -38.58
CA LEU A 173 -22.12 9.45 -39.82
C LEU A 173 -21.91 10.94 -39.56
#